data_0e1d4aa1d85bcfbbcdc2ae51f2e0c412
#
_entry.id   0e1d4aa1d85bcfbbcdc2ae51f2e0c412
#
_cell.length_a   1.000
_cell.length_b   1.000
_cell.length_c   1.000
_cell.angle_alpha   90.00
_cell.angle_beta   90.00
_cell.angle_gamma   90.00
#
_symmetry.space_group_name_H-M   'P 1'
#
loop_
_entity.id
_entity.type
_entity.pdbx_description
1 polymer ?
#
loop_
_entity_poly.entity_id
_entity_poly.type
_entity_poly.pdbx_seq_one_letter_code
_entity_poly.pdbx_strand_id
1 'polypeptide(L)'
;NTSAADYQAAGYCLFRDVLDPEEIRAVNAELDVLVRDMPETMVVYKDGTNQEVPARPEYLTEPHAGNAAWLELCRHPRILDAVEAVLGPDLILIMSHVISKRPGDGLPVAWHQDNTYWHSVQGTDVGTVWLALDDADLANGCMQVIPCTHEGYPEMEKVSTGKNDLLGLTVEVTPKMEEAAVPLEMKAGSLSIHDSYVLHGSDPNTSERRRAAYTMRYANARTVTVDTREHWVPVYLVRGEGGAGSSDYIDLRPGRALPGGAA
;
A
#
# COMPACT_ATOMS: atom_id res chain seq x y z
N ASN A 1 -4.92 3.49 18.95
CA ASN A 1 -3.68 3.00 18.36
C ASN A 1 -3.42 1.60 18.90
N THR A 2 -3.00 0.71 18.01
CA THR A 2 -2.40 -0.56 18.38
C THR A 2 -0.86 -0.41 18.34
N SER A 3 -0.13 -1.39 18.82
CA SER A 3 1.32 -1.31 18.99
C SER A 3 2.08 -2.15 17.96
N ALA A 4 3.40 -2.00 17.91
CA ALA A 4 4.27 -2.92 17.17
C ALA A 4 4.13 -4.37 17.64
N ALA A 5 3.82 -4.61 18.93
CA ALA A 5 3.55 -5.95 19.45
C ALA A 5 2.26 -6.55 18.85
N ASP A 6 1.23 -5.73 18.59
CA ASP A 6 0.02 -6.18 17.89
C ASP A 6 0.33 -6.55 16.44
N TYR A 7 1.20 -5.79 15.76
CA TYR A 7 1.65 -6.13 14.41
C TYR A 7 2.36 -7.50 14.38
N GLN A 8 3.28 -7.73 15.30
CA GLN A 8 3.99 -9.02 15.37
C GLN A 8 3.04 -10.19 15.67
N ALA A 9 2.02 -9.96 16.50
CA ALA A 9 1.08 -11.01 16.91
C ALA A 9 -0.02 -11.28 15.87
N ALA A 10 -0.57 -10.23 15.26
CA ALA A 10 -1.75 -10.34 14.39
C ALA A 10 -1.47 -10.10 12.90
N GLY A 11 -0.27 -9.61 12.56
CA GLY A 11 0.11 -9.22 11.18
C GLY A 11 -0.37 -7.84 10.77
N TYR A 12 -0.94 -7.05 11.68
CA TYR A 12 -1.35 -5.68 11.40
C TYR A 12 -1.45 -4.81 12.65
N CYS A 13 -1.41 -3.51 12.45
CA CYS A 13 -1.67 -2.52 13.50
C CYS A 13 -2.32 -1.25 12.93
N LEU A 14 -2.84 -0.39 13.83
CA LEU A 14 -3.58 0.83 13.51
C LEU A 14 -2.98 2.04 14.21
N PHE A 15 -2.79 3.12 13.46
CA PHE A 15 -2.40 4.43 13.96
C PHE A 15 -3.48 5.45 13.60
N ARG A 16 -4.10 6.07 14.61
CA ARG A 16 -5.18 7.03 14.40
C ARG A 16 -4.63 8.46 14.33
N ASP A 17 -5.28 9.29 13.50
CA ASP A 17 -5.02 10.73 13.40
C ASP A 17 -3.53 11.06 13.09
N VAL A 18 -2.92 10.29 12.18
CA VAL A 18 -1.52 10.47 11.76
C VAL A 18 -1.38 11.73 10.93
N LEU A 19 -2.32 11.99 10.03
CA LEU A 19 -2.43 13.24 9.29
C LEU A 19 -3.65 14.03 9.77
N ASP A 20 -3.52 15.34 9.83
CA ASP A 20 -4.62 16.21 10.21
C ASP A 20 -5.60 16.47 9.03
N PRO A 21 -6.78 17.05 9.29
CA PRO A 21 -7.76 17.30 8.24
C PRO A 21 -7.31 18.27 7.15
N GLU A 22 -6.34 19.16 7.41
CA GLU A 22 -5.80 20.07 6.39
C GLU A 22 -4.86 19.34 5.45
N GLU A 23 -3.99 18.50 5.98
CA GLU A 23 -3.11 17.63 5.21
C GLU A 23 -3.93 16.67 4.33
N ILE A 24 -4.99 16.07 4.87
CA ILE A 24 -5.87 15.18 4.09
C ILE A 24 -6.60 15.93 2.99
N ARG A 25 -7.04 17.17 3.22
CA ARG A 25 -7.64 18.00 2.14
C ARG A 25 -6.62 18.28 1.03
N ALA A 26 -5.37 18.57 1.38
CA ALA A 26 -4.31 18.79 0.40
C ALA A 26 -4.04 17.52 -0.42
N VAL A 27 -3.94 16.35 0.21
CA VAL A 27 -3.74 15.06 -0.48
C VAL A 27 -4.93 14.73 -1.39
N ASN A 28 -6.16 14.96 -0.96
CA ASN A 28 -7.34 14.75 -1.79
C ASN A 28 -7.39 15.71 -3.00
N ALA A 29 -6.93 16.96 -2.86
CA ALA A 29 -6.80 17.87 -4.00
C ALA A 29 -5.76 17.36 -5.03
N GLU A 30 -4.64 16.80 -4.58
CA GLU A 30 -3.66 16.15 -5.46
C GLU A 30 -4.22 14.88 -6.12
N LEU A 31 -5.08 14.12 -5.42
CA LEU A 31 -5.79 12.98 -6.02
C LEU A 31 -6.73 13.42 -7.14
N ASP A 32 -7.49 14.50 -6.93
CA ASP A 32 -8.38 15.05 -7.95
C ASP A 32 -7.59 15.50 -9.20
N VAL A 33 -6.38 16.05 -9.02
CA VAL A 33 -5.46 16.40 -10.12
C VAL A 33 -5.01 15.13 -10.87
N LEU A 34 -4.55 14.10 -10.15
CA LEU A 34 -4.13 12.84 -10.77
C LEU A 34 -5.24 12.19 -11.59
N VAL A 35 -6.46 12.16 -11.05
CA VAL A 35 -7.61 11.56 -11.74
C VAL A 35 -8.03 12.38 -12.96
N ARG A 36 -8.02 13.72 -12.86
CA ARG A 36 -8.36 14.61 -13.98
C ARG A 36 -7.36 14.52 -15.13
N ASP A 37 -6.08 14.45 -14.80
CA ASP A 37 -4.98 14.51 -15.76
C ASP A 37 -4.50 13.09 -16.18
N MET A 38 -5.23 12.05 -15.76
CA MET A 38 -4.92 10.66 -16.02
C MET A 38 -4.93 10.37 -17.53
N PRO A 39 -3.92 9.65 -18.07
CA PRO A 39 -3.92 9.22 -19.46
C PRO A 39 -5.04 8.20 -19.73
N GLU A 40 -5.37 7.98 -21.00
CA GLU A 40 -6.35 6.96 -21.40
C GLU A 40 -5.88 5.53 -21.09
N THR A 41 -4.56 5.31 -21.14
CA THR A 41 -3.93 4.03 -20.84
C THR A 41 -2.82 4.20 -19.80
N MET A 42 -2.52 3.12 -19.09
CA MET A 42 -1.41 3.04 -18.13
C MET A 42 -0.63 1.75 -18.35
N VAL A 43 0.64 1.77 -17.97
CA VAL A 43 1.47 0.57 -17.99
C VAL A 43 1.39 -0.09 -16.58
N VAL A 44 1.05 -1.36 -16.58
CA VAL A 44 1.10 -2.20 -15.38
C VAL A 44 2.10 -3.33 -15.59
N TYR A 45 2.87 -3.65 -14.55
CA TYR A 45 3.74 -4.82 -14.58
C TYR A 45 2.93 -6.06 -14.18
N LYS A 46 2.77 -6.98 -15.12
CA LYS A 46 1.99 -8.20 -14.93
C LYS A 46 2.66 -9.38 -15.62
N ASP A 47 2.70 -10.53 -14.96
CA ASP A 47 3.26 -11.78 -15.49
C ASP A 47 4.69 -11.62 -16.05
N GLY A 48 5.53 -10.83 -15.35
CA GLY A 48 6.92 -10.58 -15.75
C GLY A 48 7.10 -9.62 -16.92
N THR A 49 6.03 -8.95 -17.37
CA THR A 49 6.05 -8.02 -18.51
C THR A 49 5.29 -6.72 -18.21
N ASN A 50 5.74 -5.64 -18.85
CA ASN A 50 4.98 -4.40 -18.89
C ASN A 50 3.82 -4.55 -19.89
N GLN A 51 2.60 -4.33 -19.41
CA GLN A 51 1.39 -4.39 -20.24
C GLN A 51 0.68 -3.04 -20.22
N GLU A 52 0.30 -2.55 -21.40
CA GLU A 52 -0.55 -1.36 -21.52
C GLU A 52 -2.01 -1.76 -21.32
N VAL A 53 -2.67 -1.12 -20.36
CA VAL A 53 -4.07 -1.37 -20.01
C VAL A 53 -4.83 -0.04 -19.93
N PRO A 54 -6.17 -0.02 -20.08
CA PRO A 54 -6.96 1.17 -19.82
C PRO A 54 -6.71 1.69 -18.40
N ALA A 55 -6.45 2.98 -18.28
CA ALA A 55 -6.26 3.60 -16.97
C ALA A 55 -7.56 3.57 -16.17
N ARG A 56 -7.44 3.37 -14.86
CA ARG A 56 -8.58 3.25 -13.95
C ARG A 56 -8.40 4.21 -12.79
N PRO A 57 -9.32 5.16 -12.57
CA PRO A 57 -9.24 6.05 -11.42
C PRO A 57 -9.39 5.32 -10.08
N GLU A 58 -9.88 4.08 -10.11
CA GLU A 58 -9.99 3.22 -8.95
C GLU A 58 -8.67 2.57 -8.54
N TYR A 59 -7.66 2.54 -9.44
CA TYR A 59 -6.37 1.91 -9.18
C TYR A 59 -5.25 2.68 -9.90
N LEU A 60 -4.64 3.63 -9.20
CA LEU A 60 -3.52 4.42 -9.70
C LEU A 60 -2.22 3.82 -9.20
N THR A 61 -1.37 3.40 -10.13
CA THR A 61 -0.08 2.78 -9.83
C THR A 61 1.02 3.83 -9.72
N GLU A 62 1.87 3.68 -8.73
CA GLU A 62 3.15 4.39 -8.53
C GLU A 62 3.07 5.93 -8.62
N PRO A 63 2.08 6.60 -8.00
CA PRO A 63 1.99 8.06 -8.10
C PRO A 63 3.25 8.76 -7.56
N HIS A 64 3.92 8.16 -6.57
CA HIS A 64 5.18 8.67 -6.01
C HIS A 64 6.34 8.74 -7.03
N ALA A 65 6.35 7.87 -8.04
CA ALA A 65 7.42 7.85 -9.04
C ALA A 65 7.32 8.98 -10.07
N GLY A 66 6.15 9.56 -10.23
CA GLY A 66 5.89 10.63 -11.22
C GLY A 66 5.46 11.97 -10.64
N ASN A 67 5.22 12.06 -9.32
CA ASN A 67 4.67 13.27 -8.70
C ASN A 67 5.34 13.54 -7.34
N ALA A 68 5.90 14.75 -7.20
CA ALA A 68 6.64 15.17 -6.01
C ALA A 68 5.78 15.21 -4.74
N ALA A 69 4.50 15.61 -4.82
CA ALA A 69 3.62 15.68 -3.66
C ALA A 69 3.34 14.27 -3.09
N TRP A 70 3.12 13.28 -3.97
CA TRP A 70 2.94 11.89 -3.56
C TRP A 70 4.21 11.27 -2.99
N LEU A 71 5.38 11.63 -3.55
CA LEU A 71 6.66 11.20 -3.01
C LEU A 71 6.97 11.84 -1.65
N GLU A 72 6.65 13.14 -1.46
CA GLU A 72 6.77 13.81 -0.16
C GLU A 72 5.86 13.16 0.88
N LEU A 73 4.65 12.74 0.52
CA LEU A 73 3.76 12.02 1.41
C LEU A 73 4.36 10.69 1.87
N CYS A 74 5.07 9.97 0.99
CA CYS A 74 5.77 8.74 1.35
C CYS A 74 6.92 8.93 2.36
N ARG A 75 7.47 10.13 2.48
CA ARG A 75 8.49 10.45 3.49
C ARG A 75 7.99 11.36 4.61
N HIS A 76 6.68 11.48 4.74
CA HIS A 76 6.07 12.29 5.80
C HIS A 76 6.53 11.79 7.19
N PRO A 77 7.06 12.67 8.08
CA PRO A 77 7.69 12.24 9.34
C PRO A 77 6.79 11.34 10.18
N ARG A 78 5.52 11.71 10.39
CA ARG A 78 4.59 10.92 11.22
C ARG A 78 4.22 9.58 10.60
N ILE A 79 4.23 9.46 9.26
CA ILE A 79 4.05 8.16 8.59
C ILE A 79 5.30 7.31 8.81
N LEU A 80 6.49 7.88 8.61
CA LEU A 80 7.74 7.14 8.83
C LEU A 80 7.94 6.75 10.30
N ASP A 81 7.47 7.56 11.27
CA ASP A 81 7.50 7.20 12.68
C ASP A 81 6.64 5.97 12.99
N ALA A 82 5.46 5.88 12.36
CA ALA A 82 4.60 4.70 12.47
C ALA A 82 5.25 3.46 11.83
N VAL A 83 5.87 3.62 10.65
CA VAL A 83 6.57 2.52 9.96
C VAL A 83 7.81 2.07 10.73
N GLU A 84 8.60 3.00 11.27
CA GLU A 84 9.78 2.69 12.09
C GLU A 84 9.41 1.89 13.34
N ALA A 85 8.30 2.23 13.99
CA ALA A 85 7.82 1.50 15.15
C ALA A 85 7.54 0.02 14.87
N VAL A 86 7.30 -0.33 13.60
CA VAL A 86 6.93 -1.68 13.14
C VAL A 86 8.12 -2.41 12.50
N LEU A 87 8.80 -1.75 11.56
CA LEU A 87 9.86 -2.35 10.73
C LEU A 87 11.28 -1.99 11.18
N GLY A 88 11.41 -1.13 12.18
CA GLY A 88 12.72 -0.64 12.63
C GLY A 88 13.20 0.61 11.87
N PRO A 89 14.40 1.12 12.20
CA PRO A 89 14.83 2.46 11.79
C PRO A 89 15.34 2.60 10.35
N ASP A 90 15.69 1.51 9.71
CA ASP A 90 16.33 1.49 8.39
C ASP A 90 15.30 1.16 7.31
N LEU A 91 14.73 2.19 6.67
CA LEU A 91 13.53 2.05 5.84
C LEU A 91 13.78 2.40 4.37
N ILE A 92 13.30 1.52 3.49
CA ILE A 92 13.15 1.76 2.07
C ILE A 92 11.68 1.78 1.68
N LEU A 93 11.34 2.66 0.72
CA LEU A 93 10.05 2.67 0.02
C LEU A 93 10.23 1.90 -1.28
N ILE A 94 9.37 0.93 -1.54
CA ILE A 94 9.49 0.05 -2.70
C ILE A 94 8.38 0.27 -3.74
N MET A 95 7.18 0.67 -3.35
CA MET A 95 6.09 0.98 -4.28
C MET A 95 4.91 1.66 -3.58
N SER A 96 3.98 2.20 -4.38
CA SER A 96 2.74 2.78 -3.86
C SER A 96 1.58 2.68 -4.85
N HIS A 97 0.34 2.71 -4.33
CA HIS A 97 -0.87 2.75 -5.15
C HIS A 97 -1.93 3.62 -4.49
N VAL A 98 -2.77 4.28 -5.28
CA VAL A 98 -4.06 4.77 -4.78
C VAL A 98 -5.13 3.77 -5.16
N ILE A 99 -5.90 3.34 -4.18
CA ILE A 99 -7.03 2.41 -4.35
C ILE A 99 -8.31 3.10 -3.92
N SER A 100 -9.18 3.36 -4.90
CA SER A 100 -10.45 4.05 -4.68
C SER A 100 -11.63 3.14 -5.01
N LYS A 101 -12.71 3.29 -4.26
CA LYS A 101 -14.01 2.68 -4.56
C LYS A 101 -15.05 3.77 -4.76
N ARG A 102 -15.66 3.78 -5.94
CA ARG A 102 -16.73 4.73 -6.26
C ARG A 102 -17.97 4.46 -5.42
N PRO A 103 -18.79 5.49 -5.16
CA PRO A 103 -20.11 5.30 -4.55
C PRO A 103 -20.97 4.29 -5.33
N GLY A 104 -21.58 3.33 -4.64
CA GLY A 104 -22.61 2.44 -5.15
C GLY A 104 -22.16 1.28 -6.03
N ASP A 105 -21.01 1.37 -6.69
CA ASP A 105 -20.51 0.36 -7.65
C ASP A 105 -19.00 0.07 -7.53
N GLY A 106 -18.40 0.48 -6.44
CA GLY A 106 -16.98 0.21 -6.18
C GLY A 106 -16.69 -1.28 -6.11
N LEU A 107 -15.73 -1.75 -6.93
CA LEU A 107 -15.39 -3.17 -7.01
C LEU A 107 -14.81 -3.72 -5.70
N PRO A 108 -15.02 -5.00 -5.39
CA PRO A 108 -14.33 -5.67 -4.30
C PRO A 108 -12.82 -5.77 -4.61
N VAL A 109 -12.05 -5.96 -3.58
CA VAL A 109 -10.66 -6.47 -3.66
C VAL A 109 -10.67 -7.83 -2.99
N ALA A 110 -10.48 -8.88 -3.78
CA ALA A 110 -10.52 -10.25 -3.28
C ALA A 110 -9.39 -10.51 -2.28
N TRP A 111 -9.55 -11.56 -1.47
CA TRP A 111 -8.53 -11.99 -0.51
C TRP A 111 -7.21 -12.28 -1.20
N HIS A 112 -6.12 -11.67 -0.73
CA HIS A 112 -4.79 -11.82 -1.29
C HIS A 112 -3.70 -11.56 -0.24
N GLN A 113 -2.46 -11.87 -0.61
CA GLN A 113 -1.23 -11.50 0.07
C GLN A 113 -0.45 -10.56 -0.86
N ASP A 114 0.11 -9.50 -0.32
CA ASP A 114 0.86 -8.51 -1.11
C ASP A 114 2.18 -9.09 -1.69
N ASN A 115 2.94 -9.82 -0.89
CA ASN A 115 4.27 -10.35 -1.24
C ASN A 115 4.27 -11.24 -2.50
N THR A 116 3.18 -11.89 -2.82
CA THR A 116 3.09 -12.83 -3.95
C THR A 116 3.20 -12.18 -5.32
N TYR A 117 3.24 -10.85 -5.38
CA TYR A 117 3.36 -10.07 -6.62
C TYR A 117 4.77 -9.51 -6.86
N TRP A 118 5.71 -9.65 -5.90
CA TRP A 118 6.97 -8.89 -5.90
C TRP A 118 8.20 -9.79 -6.06
N HIS A 119 8.40 -10.35 -7.25
CA HIS A 119 9.53 -11.26 -7.52
C HIS A 119 10.92 -10.61 -7.37
N SER A 120 11.00 -9.27 -7.49
CA SER A 120 12.23 -8.50 -7.30
C SER A 120 12.60 -8.25 -5.84
N VAL A 121 11.68 -8.54 -4.89
CA VAL A 121 11.86 -8.28 -3.45
C VAL A 121 12.23 -9.58 -2.74
N GLN A 122 13.32 -9.56 -2.00
CA GLN A 122 13.84 -10.70 -1.23
C GLN A 122 13.88 -10.36 0.25
N GLY A 123 13.22 -11.14 1.08
CA GLY A 123 13.03 -10.93 2.52
C GLY A 123 11.57 -10.80 2.88
N THR A 124 11.28 -10.87 4.18
CA THR A 124 9.90 -10.91 4.71
C THR A 124 9.50 -9.65 5.47
N ASP A 125 10.48 -8.82 5.90
CA ASP A 125 10.22 -7.61 6.68
C ASP A 125 9.70 -6.48 5.79
N VAL A 126 8.51 -6.69 5.20
CA VAL A 126 7.80 -5.75 4.33
C VAL A 126 6.42 -5.46 4.92
N GLY A 127 6.14 -4.19 5.14
CA GLY A 127 4.85 -3.71 5.63
C GLY A 127 4.19 -2.75 4.65
N THR A 128 2.90 -2.92 4.43
CA THR A 128 2.07 -2.03 3.65
C THR A 128 1.34 -1.06 4.57
N VAL A 129 1.64 0.22 4.43
CA VAL A 129 0.82 1.31 4.97
C VAL A 129 -0.43 1.45 4.10
N TRP A 130 -1.59 1.48 4.72
CA TRP A 130 -2.87 1.81 4.12
C TRP A 130 -3.41 3.09 4.77
N LEU A 131 -3.12 4.25 4.15
CA LEU A 131 -3.55 5.57 4.63
C LEU A 131 -4.95 5.88 4.12
N ALA A 132 -5.90 6.10 5.02
CA ALA A 132 -7.26 6.50 4.70
C ALA A 132 -7.29 7.96 4.21
N LEU A 133 -7.66 8.18 2.96
CA LEU A 133 -7.90 9.51 2.38
C LEU A 133 -9.35 9.97 2.57
N ASP A 134 -10.26 9.02 2.74
CA ASP A 134 -11.66 9.20 3.15
C ASP A 134 -11.94 8.36 4.40
N ASP A 135 -12.99 8.68 5.14
CA ASP A 135 -13.50 7.80 6.20
C ASP A 135 -13.83 6.43 5.60
N ALA A 136 -13.33 5.38 6.23
CA ALA A 136 -13.53 4.01 5.79
C ALA A 136 -14.32 3.21 6.83
N ASP A 137 -15.39 2.57 6.40
CA ASP A 137 -16.22 1.66 7.18
C ASP A 137 -16.73 0.49 6.32
N LEU A 138 -17.44 -0.45 6.92
CA LEU A 138 -17.98 -1.61 6.20
C LEU A 138 -18.89 -1.22 5.05
N ALA A 139 -19.69 -0.15 5.18
CA ALA A 139 -20.64 0.24 4.14
C ALA A 139 -19.96 0.75 2.88
N ASN A 140 -18.78 1.40 3.00
CA ASN A 140 -18.02 1.87 1.83
C ASN A 140 -16.85 0.96 1.45
N GLY A 141 -16.78 -0.25 2.00
CA GLY A 141 -15.79 -1.27 1.66
C GLY A 141 -14.42 -0.98 2.24
N CYS A 142 -14.32 -0.74 3.56
CA CYS A 142 -13.04 -0.67 4.26
C CYS A 142 -12.24 -1.97 4.07
N MET A 143 -10.94 -1.88 4.23
CA MET A 143 -10.09 -3.08 4.22
C MET A 143 -10.44 -4.00 5.39
N GLN A 144 -10.38 -5.30 5.15
CA GLN A 144 -10.49 -6.35 6.15
C GLN A 144 -9.22 -7.18 6.13
N VAL A 145 -8.79 -7.66 7.28
CA VAL A 145 -7.63 -8.55 7.44
C VAL A 145 -8.05 -9.84 8.14
N ILE A 146 -7.39 -10.94 7.82
CA ILE A 146 -7.52 -12.20 8.57
C ILE A 146 -6.28 -12.30 9.47
N PRO A 147 -6.41 -12.06 10.80
CA PRO A 147 -5.28 -12.02 11.71
C PRO A 147 -4.49 -13.32 11.74
N CYS A 148 -3.19 -13.23 12.02
CA CYS A 148 -2.26 -14.34 12.20
C CYS A 148 -1.96 -15.17 10.94
N THR A 149 -2.49 -14.79 9.76
CA THR A 149 -2.24 -15.52 8.51
C THR A 149 -0.85 -15.28 7.92
N HIS A 150 -0.07 -14.35 8.47
CA HIS A 150 1.33 -14.12 8.15
C HIS A 150 2.29 -15.09 8.86
N GLU A 151 1.82 -15.80 9.90
CA GLU A 151 2.65 -16.69 10.70
C GLU A 151 3.30 -17.79 9.86
N GLY A 152 4.64 -17.87 9.90
CA GLY A 152 5.40 -18.83 9.11
C GLY A 152 5.56 -18.46 7.63
N TYR A 153 5.09 -17.28 7.24
CA TYR A 153 5.21 -16.73 5.87
C TYR A 153 4.71 -17.67 4.76
N PRO A 154 3.47 -18.18 4.85
CA PRO A 154 2.98 -19.13 3.86
C PRO A 154 2.69 -18.43 2.55
N GLU A 155 3.21 -18.94 1.44
CA GLU A 155 2.81 -18.53 0.10
C GLU A 155 1.54 -19.29 -0.29
N MET A 156 0.44 -18.56 -0.55
CA MET A 156 -0.83 -19.15 -0.93
C MET A 156 -1.01 -19.17 -2.45
N GLU A 157 -1.58 -20.25 -2.96
CA GLU A 157 -1.87 -20.39 -4.38
C GLU A 157 -2.93 -19.37 -4.82
N LYS A 158 -2.62 -18.65 -5.91
CA LYS A 158 -3.50 -17.66 -6.51
C LYS A 158 -4.42 -18.31 -7.54
N VAL A 159 -5.69 -17.98 -7.48
CA VAL A 159 -6.69 -18.37 -8.47
C VAL A 159 -7.33 -17.16 -9.12
N SER A 160 -7.76 -17.27 -10.38
CA SER A 160 -8.40 -16.17 -11.10
C SER A 160 -9.82 -15.92 -10.57
N THR A 161 -10.16 -14.66 -10.28
CA THR A 161 -11.52 -14.23 -9.88
C THR A 161 -12.42 -13.89 -11.07
N GLY A 162 -11.86 -13.80 -12.28
CA GLY A 162 -12.54 -13.24 -13.43
C GLY A 162 -12.54 -11.71 -13.43
N LYS A 163 -13.62 -11.08 -14.01
CA LYS A 163 -13.64 -9.63 -14.28
C LYS A 163 -14.26 -8.76 -13.16
N ASN A 164 -14.82 -9.35 -12.12
CA ASN A 164 -15.59 -8.61 -11.09
C ASN A 164 -14.80 -8.25 -9.85
N ASP A 165 -13.48 -8.13 -9.96
CA ASP A 165 -12.55 -7.83 -8.89
C ASP A 165 -11.48 -6.86 -9.38
N LEU A 166 -10.98 -6.00 -8.48
CA LEU A 166 -10.01 -4.98 -8.85
C LEU A 166 -8.66 -5.58 -9.28
N LEU A 167 -8.22 -6.67 -8.62
CA LEU A 167 -6.93 -7.31 -8.87
C LEU A 167 -7.02 -8.48 -9.87
N GLY A 168 -8.20 -9.09 -10.04
CA GLY A 168 -8.42 -10.23 -10.92
C GLY A 168 -7.88 -11.57 -10.40
N LEU A 169 -7.29 -11.59 -9.21
CA LEU A 169 -6.73 -12.78 -8.56
C LEU A 169 -7.18 -12.82 -7.09
N THR A 170 -7.35 -14.02 -6.56
CA THR A 170 -7.64 -14.27 -5.15
C THR A 170 -6.85 -15.48 -4.66
N VAL A 171 -6.83 -15.68 -3.35
CA VAL A 171 -6.43 -16.94 -2.72
C VAL A 171 -7.67 -17.61 -2.12
N GLU A 172 -7.65 -18.94 -2.01
CA GLU A 172 -8.73 -19.65 -1.36
C GLU A 172 -8.71 -19.41 0.15
N VAL A 173 -9.80 -18.91 0.70
CA VAL A 173 -10.02 -18.77 2.14
C VAL A 173 -11.16 -19.68 2.58
N THR A 174 -11.04 -20.26 3.76
CA THR A 174 -12.09 -21.11 4.32
C THR A 174 -13.17 -20.24 4.99
N PRO A 175 -14.42 -20.71 5.11
CA PRO A 175 -15.47 -19.97 5.83
C PRO A 175 -15.05 -19.57 7.26
N LYS A 176 -14.26 -20.41 7.95
CA LYS A 176 -13.74 -20.10 9.29
C LYS A 176 -12.73 -18.92 9.26
N MET A 177 -11.94 -18.81 8.21
CA MET A 177 -11.03 -17.68 8.04
C MET A 177 -11.81 -16.40 7.76
N GLU A 178 -12.83 -16.46 6.90
CA GLU A 178 -13.71 -15.30 6.64
C GLU A 178 -14.45 -14.84 7.89
N GLU A 179 -14.96 -15.76 8.72
CA GLU A 179 -15.57 -15.43 10.02
C GLU A 179 -14.61 -14.74 11.00
N ALA A 180 -13.30 -14.98 10.86
CA ALA A 180 -12.25 -14.35 11.68
C ALA A 180 -11.78 -13.01 11.12
N ALA A 181 -12.28 -12.56 9.99
CA ALA A 181 -11.87 -11.31 9.37
C ALA A 181 -12.24 -10.09 10.24
N VAL A 182 -11.30 -9.17 10.35
CA VAL A 182 -11.46 -7.95 11.15
C VAL A 182 -11.53 -6.74 10.21
N PRO A 183 -12.63 -5.98 10.23
CA PRO A 183 -12.74 -4.75 9.46
C PRO A 183 -11.86 -3.65 10.06
N LEU A 184 -11.08 -2.98 9.23
CA LEU A 184 -10.25 -1.87 9.64
C LEU A 184 -10.98 -0.54 9.39
N GLU A 185 -11.98 -0.27 10.22
CA GLU A 185 -12.73 0.98 10.17
C GLU A 185 -11.88 2.12 10.76
N MET A 186 -11.74 3.21 9.99
CA MET A 186 -10.93 4.35 10.42
C MET A 186 -11.38 5.66 9.78
N LYS A 187 -11.04 6.77 10.45
CA LYS A 187 -11.22 8.12 9.92
C LYS A 187 -10.11 8.47 8.94
N ALA A 188 -10.42 9.35 7.98
CA ALA A 188 -9.42 9.96 7.11
C ALA A 188 -8.26 10.54 7.94
N GLY A 189 -7.03 10.35 7.47
CA GLY A 189 -5.81 10.71 8.20
C GLY A 189 -5.27 9.63 9.15
N SER A 190 -6.04 8.59 9.42
CA SER A 190 -5.55 7.39 10.12
C SER A 190 -4.93 6.41 9.11
N LEU A 191 -4.06 5.51 9.59
CA LEU A 191 -3.49 4.48 8.75
C LEU A 191 -3.45 3.13 9.48
N SER A 192 -3.46 2.05 8.71
CA SER A 192 -3.03 0.74 9.15
C SER A 192 -1.69 0.38 8.53
N ILE A 193 -0.95 -0.51 9.20
CA ILE A 193 0.21 -1.19 8.61
C ILE A 193 -0.09 -2.68 8.71
N HIS A 194 0.02 -3.39 7.60
CA HIS A 194 -0.14 -4.84 7.57
C HIS A 194 1.07 -5.50 6.93
N ASP A 195 1.37 -6.70 7.43
CA ASP A 195 2.44 -7.55 6.91
C ASP A 195 2.12 -8.01 5.49
N SER A 196 3.13 -8.13 4.65
CA SER A 196 2.96 -8.53 3.25
C SER A 196 2.38 -9.93 3.05
N TYR A 197 2.44 -10.78 4.07
CA TYR A 197 1.88 -12.14 4.08
C TYR A 197 0.49 -12.22 4.73
N VAL A 198 0.01 -11.18 5.42
CA VAL A 198 -1.33 -11.22 6.00
C VAL A 198 -2.39 -11.20 4.90
N LEU A 199 -3.38 -12.08 5.02
CA LEU A 199 -4.53 -12.09 4.11
C LEU A 199 -5.39 -10.86 4.36
N HIS A 200 -5.65 -10.13 3.28
CA HIS A 200 -6.51 -8.96 3.33
C HIS A 200 -7.33 -8.81 2.06
N GLY A 201 -8.39 -8.06 2.17
CA GLY A 201 -9.32 -7.82 1.07
C GLY A 201 -10.32 -6.73 1.43
N SER A 202 -11.33 -6.52 0.61
CA SER A 202 -12.41 -5.57 0.94
C SER A 202 -13.64 -5.81 0.10
N ASP A 203 -14.82 -5.70 0.72
CA ASP A 203 -16.11 -5.79 0.07
C ASP A 203 -16.37 -4.65 -0.92
N PRO A 204 -17.33 -4.76 -1.83
CA PRO A 204 -17.77 -3.66 -2.67
C PRO A 204 -18.19 -2.43 -1.84
N ASN A 205 -18.06 -1.24 -2.44
CA ASN A 205 -18.68 -0.05 -1.87
C ASN A 205 -20.14 0.04 -2.27
N THR A 206 -21.02 -0.19 -1.31
CA THR A 206 -22.49 -0.10 -1.50
C THR A 206 -23.07 1.21 -0.99
N SER A 207 -22.24 2.11 -0.44
CA SER A 207 -22.66 3.41 0.09
C SER A 207 -22.65 4.51 -0.97
N GLU A 208 -23.19 5.67 -0.62
CA GLU A 208 -23.15 6.88 -1.46
C GLU A 208 -21.83 7.69 -1.30
N ARG A 209 -20.84 7.18 -0.54
CA ARG A 209 -19.57 7.85 -0.26
C ARG A 209 -18.43 7.15 -0.99
N ARG A 210 -17.48 7.94 -1.52
CA ARG A 210 -16.21 7.40 -2.00
C ARG A 210 -15.42 6.79 -0.83
N ARG A 211 -14.58 5.81 -1.13
CA ARG A 211 -13.55 5.29 -0.23
C ARG A 211 -12.20 5.25 -0.97
N ALA A 212 -11.36 6.22 -0.71
CA ALA A 212 -10.01 6.28 -1.26
C ALA A 212 -8.97 6.03 -0.17
N ALA A 213 -7.91 5.33 -0.54
CA ALA A 213 -6.74 5.09 0.29
C ALA A 213 -5.47 5.17 -0.52
N TYR A 214 -4.39 5.64 0.12
CA TYR A 214 -3.05 5.57 -0.43
C TYR A 214 -2.28 4.46 0.25
N THR A 215 -1.80 3.51 -0.53
CA THR A 215 -1.00 2.38 -0.04
C THR A 215 0.46 2.60 -0.37
N MET A 216 1.34 2.44 0.63
CA MET A 216 2.79 2.60 0.49
C MET A 216 3.47 1.37 1.08
N ARG A 217 4.34 0.72 0.33
CA ARG A 217 5.07 -0.47 0.79
C ARG A 217 6.46 -0.07 1.21
N TYR A 218 6.73 -0.31 2.49
CA TYR A 218 8.04 -0.11 3.07
C TYR A 218 8.67 -1.44 3.46
N ALA A 219 9.99 -1.47 3.45
CA ALA A 219 10.74 -2.62 3.91
C ALA A 219 11.90 -2.20 4.80
N ASN A 220 12.34 -3.12 5.67
CA ASN A 220 13.56 -2.93 6.44
C ASN A 220 14.77 -3.13 5.53
N ALA A 221 15.56 -2.07 5.33
CA ALA A 221 16.71 -2.07 4.42
C ALA A 221 17.86 -3.01 4.84
N ARG A 222 17.85 -3.53 6.07
CA ARG A 222 18.88 -4.47 6.57
C ARG A 222 18.56 -5.91 6.26
N THR A 223 17.28 -6.25 6.19
CA THR A 223 16.78 -7.63 6.06
C THR A 223 16.12 -7.90 4.72
N VAL A 224 15.77 -6.86 3.99
CA VAL A 224 15.15 -6.93 2.67
C VAL A 224 16.06 -6.31 1.62
N THR A 225 16.21 -6.98 0.48
CA THR A 225 16.87 -6.45 -0.71
C THR A 225 15.93 -6.42 -1.90
N VAL A 226 16.10 -5.41 -2.75
CA VAL A 226 15.33 -5.28 -3.99
C VAL A 226 16.30 -5.32 -5.17
N ASP A 227 16.08 -6.20 -6.13
CA ASP A 227 16.81 -6.17 -7.40
C ASP A 227 16.24 -5.02 -8.26
N THR A 228 16.92 -3.88 -8.23
CA THR A 228 16.49 -2.65 -8.91
C THR A 228 16.49 -2.75 -10.44
N ARG A 229 17.11 -3.80 -11.02
CA ARG A 229 17.09 -4.05 -12.47
C ARG A 229 15.81 -4.74 -12.91
N GLU A 230 15.21 -5.53 -12.00
CA GLU A 230 13.95 -6.25 -12.23
C GLU A 230 12.74 -5.48 -11.65
N HIS A 231 12.99 -4.54 -10.75
CA HIS A 231 11.94 -3.73 -10.13
C HIS A 231 11.50 -2.60 -11.06
N TRP A 232 10.19 -2.42 -11.22
CA TRP A 232 9.59 -1.54 -12.26
C TRP A 232 9.60 -0.05 -11.91
N VAL A 233 9.91 0.30 -10.66
CA VAL A 233 9.99 1.70 -10.18
C VAL A 233 11.24 1.90 -9.33
N PRO A 234 11.71 3.14 -9.18
CA PRO A 234 12.83 3.42 -8.30
C PRO A 234 12.54 3.02 -6.85
N VAL A 235 13.55 2.48 -6.17
CA VAL A 235 13.53 2.19 -4.74
C VAL A 235 14.19 3.36 -4.01
N TYR A 236 13.59 3.79 -2.92
CA TYR A 236 14.04 4.97 -2.19
C TYR A 236 14.46 4.61 -0.77
N LEU A 237 15.66 5.01 -0.36
CA LEU A 237 16.06 5.00 1.04
C LEU A 237 15.47 6.24 1.72
N VAL A 238 14.48 6.04 2.58
CA VAL A 238 13.69 7.15 3.16
C VAL A 238 14.06 7.46 4.62
N ARG A 239 14.65 6.49 5.34
CA ARG A 239 15.08 6.68 6.74
C ARG A 239 16.24 5.75 7.10
N GLY A 240 17.06 6.14 8.08
CA GLY A 240 18.12 5.33 8.66
C GLY A 240 19.28 5.06 7.72
N GLU A 241 19.83 3.87 7.75
CA GLU A 241 20.96 3.45 6.93
C GLU A 241 20.54 2.35 5.97
N GLY A 242 21.17 2.33 4.80
CA GLY A 242 20.96 1.26 3.83
C GLY A 242 21.62 -0.05 4.24
N GLY A 243 21.06 -1.17 3.78
CA GLY A 243 21.65 -2.50 3.87
C GLY A 243 22.38 -2.91 2.58
N ALA A 244 22.54 -4.22 2.39
CA ALA A 244 23.07 -4.78 1.15
C ALA A 244 22.16 -4.41 -0.04
N GLY A 245 22.75 -3.94 -1.14
CA GLY A 245 22.00 -3.48 -2.33
C GLY A 245 21.55 -2.02 -2.29
N SER A 246 21.66 -1.33 -1.16
CA SER A 246 21.18 0.06 -1.02
C SER A 246 22.00 1.10 -1.80
N SER A 247 23.15 0.73 -2.37
CA SER A 247 23.91 1.60 -3.27
C SER A 247 23.13 1.98 -4.53
N ASP A 248 22.16 1.18 -4.91
CA ASP A 248 21.34 1.37 -6.10
C ASP A 248 20.01 2.10 -5.79
N TYR A 249 19.76 2.40 -4.50
CA TYR A 249 18.55 3.09 -4.07
C TYR A 249 18.74 4.62 -4.12
N ILE A 250 17.67 5.32 -4.46
CA ILE A 250 17.68 6.79 -4.43
C ILE A 250 17.61 7.27 -2.98
N ASP A 251 18.56 8.09 -2.55
CA ASP A 251 18.60 8.62 -1.18
C ASP A 251 17.60 9.78 -1.01
N LEU A 252 16.53 9.53 -0.28
CA LEU A 252 15.48 10.50 0.08
C LEU A 252 15.38 10.77 1.58
N ARG A 253 16.41 10.44 2.34
CA ARG A 253 16.42 10.74 3.78
C ARG A 253 16.26 12.25 4.03
N PRO A 254 15.83 12.65 5.25
CA PRO A 254 15.66 14.08 5.59
C PRO A 254 16.87 14.94 5.18
N GLY A 255 16.61 16.06 4.52
CA GLY A 255 17.64 16.97 4.00
C GLY A 255 18.13 16.63 2.58
N ARG A 256 17.65 15.58 1.95
CA ARG A 256 17.92 15.28 0.53
C ARG A 256 16.87 15.90 -0.38
N ALA A 257 17.29 16.39 -1.54
CA ALA A 257 16.39 16.91 -2.56
C ALA A 257 15.60 15.79 -3.23
N LEU A 258 14.40 16.12 -3.70
CA LEU A 258 13.62 15.20 -4.54
C LEU A 258 14.31 14.98 -5.89
N PRO A 259 14.23 13.77 -6.46
CA PRO A 259 14.66 13.51 -7.83
C PRO A 259 13.89 14.40 -8.82
N GLY A 260 14.59 15.05 -9.73
CA GLY A 260 13.95 15.85 -10.77
C GLY A 260 13.48 17.26 -10.36
N GLY A 261 13.73 17.69 -9.14
CA GLY A 261 13.51 19.06 -8.71
C GLY A 261 14.47 20.02 -9.42
N ALA A 262 14.00 20.64 -10.52
CA ALA A 262 14.55 21.92 -10.93
C ALA A 262 14.17 22.94 -9.83
N ALA A 263 15.16 23.73 -9.39
CA ALA A 263 15.01 24.80 -8.42
C ALA A 263 14.06 25.89 -8.90
#